data_32cabc17bcc41fd3cb798bd2e00fc41f
#
_entry.id   32cabc17bcc41fd3cb798bd2e00fc41f
#
_cell.length_a   1.000
_cell.length_b   1.000
_cell.length_c   1.000
_cell.angle_alpha   90.00
_cell.angle_beta   90.00
_cell.angle_gamma   90.00
#
_symmetry.space_group_name_H-M   'P 1'
#
loop_
_entity.id
_entity.type
_entity.pdbx_description
1 polymer ?
#
loop_
_entity_poly.entity_id
_entity_poly.type
_entity_poly.pdbx_seq_one_letter_code
_entity_poly.pdbx_strand_id
1 'polypeptide(L)'
;MAGKVDWAGFINKIYEALDKKGNDMVYAAVMAAGDKVLPTNQFTKTGTLNKDTLITLVEDVQTANGVEAVIMGTKTALSKLNTLADTQWISDSMKEERHTTGRLGIWEGIRLVEIPQSFAPNDTTTKLVKNDVLLVMPVADNKFIKIYDEGEAQVKEVSDGDTNMDKTIEYEYQQKMGVATVLQRKFGFYKNIA
;
A
#
# COMPACT_ATOMS: atom_id res chain seq x y z
N MET A 1 24.62 23.46 -27.15
CA MET A 1 23.70 23.95 -26.09
C MET A 1 24.01 23.17 -24.83
N ALA A 2 24.64 23.79 -23.84
CA ALA A 2 24.82 23.16 -22.54
C ALA A 2 23.48 23.17 -21.84
N GLY A 3 22.81 22.01 -21.74
CA GLY A 3 21.60 21.87 -20.97
C GLY A 3 21.89 22.17 -19.49
N LYS A 4 21.20 23.14 -18.90
CA LYS A 4 21.25 23.33 -17.47
C LYS A 4 20.68 22.05 -16.82
N VAL A 5 21.50 21.33 -16.09
CA VAL A 5 21.04 20.19 -15.30
C VAL A 5 20.25 20.76 -14.13
N ASP A 6 18.97 20.41 -14.03
CA ASP A 6 18.13 20.74 -12.86
C ASP A 6 18.45 19.77 -11.72
N TRP A 7 19.44 20.13 -10.92
CA TRP A 7 19.88 19.33 -9.77
C TRP A 7 18.77 19.18 -8.71
N ALA A 8 17.96 20.21 -8.51
CA ALA A 8 16.86 20.15 -7.56
C ALA A 8 15.79 19.14 -8.01
N GLY A 9 15.46 19.14 -9.29
CA GLY A 9 14.55 18.16 -9.87
C GLY A 9 15.09 16.73 -9.83
N PHE A 10 16.41 16.57 -10.01
CA PHE A 10 17.06 15.27 -9.90
C PHE A 10 17.03 14.71 -8.46
N ILE A 11 17.37 15.53 -7.47
CA ILE A 11 17.32 15.16 -6.05
C ILE A 11 15.91 14.79 -5.63
N ASN A 12 14.90 15.57 -6.04
CA ASN A 12 13.50 15.27 -5.75
C ASN A 12 13.06 13.91 -6.32
N LYS A 13 13.50 13.56 -7.52
CA LYS A 13 13.22 12.22 -8.10
C LYS A 13 13.86 11.08 -7.30
N ILE A 14 15.04 11.30 -6.73
CA ILE A 14 15.67 10.31 -5.84
C ILE A 14 14.82 10.11 -4.58
N TYR A 15 14.37 11.18 -3.94
CA TYR A 15 13.50 11.09 -2.77
C TYR A 15 12.17 10.39 -3.10
N GLU A 16 11.54 10.73 -4.20
CA GLU A 16 10.32 10.03 -4.65
C GLU A 16 10.54 8.54 -4.88
N ALA A 17 11.68 8.14 -5.45
CA ALA A 17 12.02 6.74 -5.65
C ALA A 17 12.23 5.99 -4.33
N LEU A 18 12.84 6.66 -3.34
CA LEU A 18 13.02 6.10 -2.00
C LEU A 18 11.71 5.93 -1.25
N ASP A 19 10.83 6.93 -1.30
CA ASP A 19 9.49 6.83 -0.71
C ASP A 19 8.69 5.68 -1.32
N LYS A 20 8.74 5.53 -2.65
CA LYS A 20 8.12 4.39 -3.34
C LYS A 20 8.70 3.06 -2.87
N LYS A 21 10.02 2.99 -2.70
CA LYS A 21 10.70 1.78 -2.20
C LYS A 21 10.31 1.49 -0.77
N GLY A 22 10.22 2.50 0.10
CA GLY A 22 9.73 2.38 1.47
C GLY A 22 8.30 1.82 1.52
N ASN A 23 7.41 2.36 0.73
CA ASN A 23 6.01 1.90 0.63
C ASN A 23 5.93 0.44 0.12
N ASP A 24 6.74 0.06 -0.86
CA ASP A 24 6.84 -1.32 -1.35
C ASP A 24 7.29 -2.28 -0.24
N MET A 25 8.33 -1.92 0.51
CA MET A 25 8.82 -2.71 1.64
C MET A 25 7.75 -2.87 2.73
N VAL A 26 7.00 -1.81 3.05
CA VAL A 26 5.88 -1.85 3.99
C VAL A 26 4.80 -2.81 3.51
N TYR A 27 4.37 -2.68 2.26
CA TYR A 27 3.36 -3.56 1.68
C TYR A 27 3.83 -5.03 1.66
N ALA A 28 5.05 -5.29 1.24
CA ALA A 28 5.64 -6.64 1.23
C ALA A 28 5.72 -7.24 2.64
N ALA A 29 6.09 -6.43 3.65
CA ALA A 29 6.16 -6.86 5.05
C ALA A 29 4.77 -7.23 5.61
N VAL A 30 3.73 -6.45 5.29
CA VAL A 30 2.33 -6.73 5.69
C VAL A 30 1.85 -8.03 5.05
N MET A 31 2.08 -8.21 3.74
CA MET A 31 1.69 -9.42 3.04
C MET A 31 2.41 -10.66 3.58
N ALA A 32 3.72 -10.56 3.81
CA ALA A 32 4.51 -11.65 4.36
C ALA A 32 4.10 -12.01 5.80
N ALA A 33 3.76 -11.00 6.62
CA ALA A 33 3.26 -11.21 7.96
C ALA A 33 1.91 -11.93 7.95
N GLY A 34 1.00 -11.54 7.06
CA GLY A 34 -0.29 -12.19 6.89
C GLY A 34 -0.16 -13.66 6.47
N ASP A 35 0.72 -13.94 5.51
CA ASP A 35 0.92 -15.30 5.02
C ASP A 35 1.54 -16.26 6.05
N LYS A 36 2.36 -15.74 6.97
CA LYS A 36 3.08 -16.55 7.96
C LYS A 36 2.36 -16.71 9.30
N VAL A 37 1.58 -15.73 9.70
CA VAL A 37 1.14 -15.60 11.11
C VAL A 37 -0.37 -15.72 11.26
N LEU A 38 -1.15 -15.36 10.25
CA LEU A 38 -2.59 -15.42 10.36
C LEU A 38 -3.12 -16.83 10.07
N PRO A 39 -4.06 -17.33 10.89
CA PRO A 39 -4.77 -18.57 10.58
C PRO A 39 -5.50 -18.44 9.25
N THR A 40 -5.22 -19.35 8.34
CA THR A 40 -5.75 -19.32 6.96
C THR A 40 -7.28 -19.41 6.89
N ASN A 41 -7.90 -20.02 7.89
CA ASN A 41 -9.35 -20.27 7.86
C ASN A 41 -10.19 -19.11 8.41
N GLN A 42 -9.64 -18.27 9.27
CA GLN A 42 -10.38 -17.20 9.94
C GLN A 42 -10.06 -15.83 9.33
N PHE A 43 -8.78 -15.48 9.27
CA PHE A 43 -8.34 -14.14 8.85
C PHE A 43 -7.86 -14.07 7.39
N THR A 44 -7.89 -15.19 6.67
CA THR A 44 -7.55 -15.22 5.25
C THR A 44 -8.66 -15.89 4.47
N LYS A 45 -9.30 -15.13 3.59
CA LYS A 45 -10.31 -15.64 2.64
C LYS A 45 -9.74 -15.54 1.24
N THR A 46 -10.11 -16.47 0.38
CA THR A 46 -9.59 -16.56 -1.00
C THR A 46 -10.71 -16.94 -1.95
N GLY A 47 -10.74 -16.34 -3.12
CA GLY A 47 -11.70 -16.64 -4.19
C GLY A 47 -12.60 -15.48 -4.54
N THR A 48 -13.65 -15.76 -5.30
CA THR A 48 -14.61 -14.74 -5.77
C THR A 48 -15.16 -13.93 -4.61
N LEU A 49 -15.19 -12.62 -4.78
CA LEU A 49 -15.65 -11.70 -3.77
C LEU A 49 -17.12 -11.95 -3.42
N ASN A 50 -17.38 -12.22 -2.15
CA ASN A 50 -18.73 -12.48 -1.63
C ASN A 50 -19.01 -11.57 -0.43
N LYS A 51 -20.22 -11.00 -0.39
CA LYS A 51 -20.66 -10.04 0.64
C LYS A 51 -20.56 -10.66 2.04
N ASP A 52 -21.20 -11.81 2.25
CA ASP A 52 -21.28 -12.43 3.58
C ASP A 52 -19.90 -12.86 4.10
N THR A 53 -19.09 -13.39 3.21
CA THR A 53 -17.72 -13.78 3.57
C THR A 53 -16.86 -12.58 3.96
N LEU A 54 -17.02 -11.44 3.29
CA LEU A 54 -16.30 -10.21 3.61
C LEU A 54 -16.78 -9.61 4.93
N ILE A 55 -18.09 -9.58 5.18
CA ILE A 55 -18.66 -9.12 6.45
C ILE A 55 -18.15 -10.00 7.59
N THR A 56 -18.21 -11.31 7.46
CA THR A 56 -17.69 -12.25 8.46
C THR A 56 -16.20 -12.01 8.74
N LEU A 57 -15.38 -11.77 7.70
CA LEU A 57 -13.98 -11.44 7.90
C LEU A 57 -13.78 -10.14 8.68
N VAL A 58 -14.59 -9.12 8.42
CA VAL A 58 -14.54 -7.85 9.14
C VAL A 58 -14.95 -8.04 10.60
N GLU A 59 -16.04 -8.77 10.86
CA GLU A 59 -16.49 -9.11 12.21
C GLU A 59 -15.47 -9.91 13.00
N ASP A 60 -14.81 -10.89 12.38
CA ASP A 60 -13.72 -11.66 12.98
C ASP A 60 -12.56 -10.75 13.41
N VAL A 61 -12.17 -9.80 12.56
CA VAL A 61 -11.11 -8.83 12.87
C VAL A 61 -11.54 -7.88 13.98
N GLN A 62 -12.76 -7.38 13.95
CA GLN A 62 -13.32 -6.51 15.00
C GLN A 62 -13.38 -7.23 16.35
N THR A 63 -13.92 -8.44 16.35
CA THR A 63 -14.06 -9.26 17.55
C THR A 63 -12.70 -9.59 18.17
N ALA A 64 -11.72 -9.97 17.33
CA ALA A 64 -10.38 -10.32 17.80
C ALA A 64 -9.60 -9.12 18.38
N ASN A 65 -9.95 -7.90 18.01
CA ASN A 65 -9.22 -6.70 18.44
C ASN A 65 -10.03 -5.80 19.38
N GLY A 66 -11.34 -5.96 19.45
CA GLY A 66 -12.23 -5.10 20.25
C GLY A 66 -12.32 -3.65 19.73
N VAL A 67 -12.03 -3.43 18.45
CA VAL A 67 -12.05 -2.10 17.79
C VAL A 67 -12.66 -2.21 16.39
N GLU A 68 -13.08 -1.08 15.86
CA GLU A 68 -13.58 -1.02 14.48
C GLU A 68 -12.49 -1.44 13.49
N ALA A 69 -12.92 -1.91 12.32
CA ALA A 69 -12.05 -2.26 11.22
C ALA A 69 -12.36 -1.42 9.98
N VAL A 70 -11.34 -1.24 9.15
CA VAL A 70 -11.44 -0.59 7.83
C VAL A 70 -11.01 -1.57 6.75
N ILE A 71 -11.60 -1.43 5.57
CA ILE A 71 -11.18 -2.20 4.39
C ILE A 71 -10.24 -1.32 3.57
N MET A 72 -9.06 -1.84 3.29
CA MET A 72 -8.04 -1.16 2.51
C MET A 72 -7.75 -1.92 1.21
N GLY A 73 -7.51 -1.21 0.15
CA GLY A 73 -7.17 -1.82 -1.14
C GLY A 73 -6.86 -0.78 -2.21
N THR A 74 -6.41 -1.23 -3.36
CA THR A 74 -6.26 -0.33 -4.52
C THR A 74 -7.63 0.12 -5.02
N LYS A 75 -7.67 1.22 -5.77
CA LYS A 75 -8.91 1.71 -6.41
C LYS A 75 -9.62 0.59 -7.19
N THR A 76 -8.87 -0.23 -7.92
CA THR A 76 -9.41 -1.37 -8.68
C THR A 76 -10.03 -2.43 -7.78
N ALA A 77 -9.37 -2.78 -6.66
CA ALA A 77 -9.90 -3.74 -5.69
C ALA A 77 -11.18 -3.21 -5.01
N LEU A 78 -11.14 -1.96 -4.55
CA LEU A 78 -12.28 -1.32 -3.89
C LEU A 78 -13.48 -1.11 -4.83
N SER A 79 -13.25 -0.85 -6.13
CA SER A 79 -14.34 -0.70 -7.10
C SER A 79 -15.16 -1.98 -7.29
N LYS A 80 -14.59 -3.16 -7.02
CA LYS A 80 -15.32 -4.43 -7.05
C LYS A 80 -16.39 -4.52 -5.95
N LEU A 81 -16.21 -3.82 -4.83
CA LEU A 81 -17.25 -3.72 -3.78
C LEU A 81 -18.51 -3.02 -4.27
N ASN A 82 -18.40 -2.18 -5.30
CA ASN A 82 -19.57 -1.53 -5.89
C ASN A 82 -20.58 -2.53 -6.50
N THR A 83 -20.12 -3.71 -6.92
CA THR A 83 -20.98 -4.75 -7.47
C THR A 83 -21.72 -5.52 -6.38
N LEU A 84 -21.20 -5.49 -5.15
CA LEU A 84 -21.83 -6.13 -3.99
C LEU A 84 -22.77 -5.19 -3.22
N ALA A 85 -22.69 -3.88 -3.49
CA ALA A 85 -23.57 -2.91 -2.86
C ALA A 85 -24.99 -3.05 -3.43
N ASP A 86 -25.98 -3.15 -2.54
CA ASP A 86 -27.38 -3.16 -2.95
C ASP A 86 -27.74 -1.75 -3.47
N THR A 87 -28.02 -1.68 -4.77
CA THR A 87 -28.29 -0.41 -5.46
C THR A 87 -29.58 0.27 -4.99
N GLN A 88 -30.48 -0.45 -4.35
CA GLN A 88 -31.73 0.10 -3.84
C GLN A 88 -31.53 0.99 -2.62
N TRP A 89 -30.46 0.76 -1.84
CA TRP A 89 -30.18 1.46 -0.57
C TRP A 89 -29.07 2.49 -0.66
N ILE A 90 -28.51 2.71 -1.86
CA ILE A 90 -27.47 3.72 -2.05
C ILE A 90 -28.13 5.10 -2.12
N SER A 91 -27.75 5.99 -1.19
CA SER A 91 -28.22 7.39 -1.21
C SER A 91 -27.69 8.14 -2.44
N ASP A 92 -28.35 9.22 -2.82
CA ASP A 92 -27.93 10.01 -3.99
C ASP A 92 -26.53 10.61 -3.78
N SER A 93 -26.19 11.00 -2.54
CA SER A 93 -24.82 11.46 -2.20
C SER A 93 -23.76 10.37 -2.41
N MET A 94 -24.06 9.12 -2.09
CA MET A 94 -23.16 7.98 -2.33
C MET A 94 -23.02 7.67 -3.82
N LYS A 95 -24.09 7.85 -4.61
CA LYS A 95 -24.02 7.72 -6.07
C LYS A 95 -23.12 8.79 -6.68
N GLU A 96 -23.23 10.01 -6.19
CA GLU A 96 -22.38 11.14 -6.63
C GLU A 96 -20.93 10.93 -6.21
N GLU A 97 -20.63 10.46 -5.00
CA GLU A 97 -19.30 10.09 -4.57
C GLU A 97 -18.70 8.99 -5.45
N ARG A 98 -19.47 7.95 -5.75
CA ARG A 98 -19.05 6.88 -6.66
C ARG A 98 -18.78 7.41 -8.07
N HIS A 99 -19.58 8.36 -8.55
CA HIS A 99 -19.40 8.97 -9.87
C HIS A 99 -18.12 9.82 -9.92
N THR A 100 -17.83 10.55 -8.85
CA THR A 100 -16.66 11.44 -8.74
C THR A 100 -15.36 10.68 -8.47
N THR A 101 -15.36 9.73 -7.54
CA THR A 101 -14.15 9.04 -7.08
C THR A 101 -13.94 7.66 -7.72
N GLY A 102 -15.00 7.07 -8.31
CA GLY A 102 -15.01 5.73 -8.88
C GLY A 102 -15.13 4.60 -7.84
N ARG A 103 -15.30 4.93 -6.55
CA ARG A 103 -15.50 3.99 -5.45
C ARG A 103 -16.42 4.57 -4.39
N LEU A 104 -16.92 3.72 -3.50
CA LEU A 104 -17.62 4.15 -2.30
C LEU A 104 -16.60 4.54 -1.21
N GLY A 105 -16.90 5.52 -0.37
CA GLY A 105 -16.12 5.85 0.82
C GLY A 105 -16.47 4.95 2.00
N ILE A 106 -17.75 4.51 2.06
CA ILE A 106 -18.28 3.61 3.08
C ILE A 106 -19.04 2.49 2.36
N TRP A 107 -18.85 1.26 2.80
CA TRP A 107 -19.58 0.09 2.33
C TRP A 107 -20.10 -0.70 3.54
N GLU A 108 -21.42 -0.92 3.62
CA GLU A 108 -22.08 -1.60 4.75
C GLU A 108 -21.66 -1.05 6.14
N GLY A 109 -21.54 0.28 6.24
CA GLY A 109 -21.08 0.94 7.47
C GLY A 109 -19.56 0.87 7.72
N ILE A 110 -18.80 0.19 6.87
CA ILE A 110 -17.35 0.01 7.01
C ILE A 110 -16.64 1.03 6.13
N ARG A 111 -15.69 1.75 6.69
CA ARG A 111 -14.87 2.74 5.96
C ARG A 111 -13.94 2.05 4.98
N LEU A 112 -13.90 2.58 3.76
CA LEU A 112 -12.99 2.14 2.70
C LEU A 112 -11.80 3.11 2.58
N VAL A 113 -10.58 2.57 2.59
CA VAL A 113 -9.35 3.35 2.48
C VAL A 113 -8.58 2.90 1.24
N GLU A 114 -8.27 3.83 0.36
CA GLU A 114 -7.50 3.55 -0.84
C GLU A 114 -6.00 3.48 -0.53
N ILE A 115 -5.36 2.42 -1.01
CA ILE A 115 -3.89 2.31 -1.07
C ILE A 115 -3.46 2.83 -2.44
N PRO A 116 -2.66 3.91 -2.50
CA PRO A 116 -2.17 4.44 -3.76
C PRO A 116 -1.35 3.38 -4.51
N GLN A 117 -1.63 3.25 -5.80
CA GLN A 117 -0.88 2.34 -6.67
C GLN A 117 0.37 3.03 -7.21
N SER A 118 1.46 2.30 -7.31
CA SER A 118 2.66 2.76 -8.00
C SER A 118 3.28 1.64 -8.83
N PHE A 119 4.08 2.04 -9.82
CA PHE A 119 4.86 1.10 -10.62
C PHE A 119 6.22 0.86 -9.95
N ALA A 120 6.79 -0.32 -10.20
CA ALA A 120 8.15 -0.62 -9.82
C ALA A 120 9.14 0.39 -10.43
N PRO A 121 10.26 0.68 -9.78
CA PRO A 121 11.27 1.59 -10.31
C PRO A 121 11.72 1.16 -11.71
N ASN A 122 11.75 2.10 -12.65
CA ASN A 122 12.11 1.88 -14.07
C ASN A 122 11.22 0.86 -14.83
N ASP A 123 10.04 0.54 -14.31
CA ASP A 123 9.08 -0.36 -14.94
C ASP A 123 7.71 0.29 -14.96
N THR A 124 7.04 0.26 -16.11
CA THR A 124 5.68 0.78 -16.29
C THR A 124 4.64 -0.32 -16.42
N THR A 125 5.05 -1.56 -16.27
CA THR A 125 4.19 -2.74 -16.41
C THR A 125 3.89 -3.42 -15.07
N THR A 126 4.87 -3.46 -14.17
CA THR A 126 4.75 -4.11 -12.87
C THR A 126 4.23 -3.14 -11.82
N LYS A 127 3.05 -3.44 -11.29
CA LYS A 127 2.43 -2.69 -10.19
C LYS A 127 2.92 -3.23 -8.85
N LEU A 128 3.23 -2.35 -7.90
CA LEU A 128 3.71 -2.74 -6.57
C LEU A 128 2.61 -3.35 -5.71
N VAL A 129 1.41 -2.78 -5.72
CA VAL A 129 0.29 -3.25 -4.92
C VAL A 129 -0.62 -4.16 -5.76
N LYS A 130 -0.97 -5.32 -5.25
CA LYS A 130 -1.87 -6.27 -5.94
C LYS A 130 -3.29 -5.71 -6.01
N ASN A 131 -3.93 -5.79 -7.18
CA ASN A 131 -5.30 -5.31 -7.42
C ASN A 131 -6.39 -6.34 -7.07
N ASP A 132 -6.00 -7.52 -6.68
CA ASP A 132 -6.87 -8.65 -6.35
C ASP A 132 -6.89 -8.97 -4.85
N VAL A 133 -6.44 -8.04 -4.02
CA VAL A 133 -6.36 -8.20 -2.57
C VAL A 133 -7.05 -7.05 -1.87
N LEU A 134 -7.92 -7.37 -0.91
CA LEU A 134 -8.43 -6.46 0.10
C LEU A 134 -7.81 -6.78 1.46
N LEU A 135 -7.42 -5.74 2.18
CA LEU A 135 -6.88 -5.80 3.52
C LEU A 135 -7.96 -5.33 4.49
N VAL A 136 -8.22 -6.08 5.54
CA VAL A 136 -9.11 -5.68 6.63
C VAL A 136 -8.25 -5.36 7.85
N MET A 137 -8.19 -4.09 8.22
CA MET A 137 -7.27 -3.57 9.23
C MET A 137 -8.03 -3.01 10.42
N PRO A 138 -7.64 -3.32 11.67
CA PRO A 138 -8.23 -2.71 12.85
C PRO A 138 -7.82 -1.24 12.95
N VAL A 139 -8.77 -0.37 13.29
CA VAL A 139 -8.51 1.05 13.57
C VAL A 139 -8.01 1.15 15.01
N ALA A 140 -6.72 1.40 15.17
CA ALA A 140 -6.12 1.52 16.49
C ALA A 140 -4.92 2.47 16.48
N ASP A 141 -4.66 3.08 17.63
CA ASP A 141 -3.53 3.99 17.82
C ASP A 141 -2.16 3.31 17.77
N ASN A 142 -2.12 1.99 17.97
CA ASN A 142 -0.88 1.23 17.92
C ASN A 142 -0.43 0.98 16.49
N LYS A 143 0.64 1.64 16.11
CA LYS A 143 1.33 1.44 14.83
C LYS A 143 1.94 0.04 14.79
N PHE A 144 1.35 -0.88 14.03
CA PHE A 144 1.86 -2.25 13.90
C PHE A 144 2.99 -2.39 12.88
N ILE A 145 3.18 -1.40 12.02
CA ILE A 145 4.32 -1.30 11.12
C ILE A 145 5.28 -0.27 11.68
N LYS A 146 6.53 -0.67 11.82
CA LYS A 146 7.62 0.22 12.24
C LYS A 146 8.66 0.27 11.14
N ILE A 147 9.01 1.46 10.72
CA ILE A 147 10.11 1.72 9.80
C ILE A 147 11.29 2.16 10.66
N TYR A 148 12.44 1.56 10.43
CA TYR A 148 13.69 1.89 11.10
C TYR A 148 14.66 2.42 10.07
N ASP A 149 15.18 3.60 10.31
CA ASP A 149 16.30 4.16 9.58
C ASP A 149 17.56 4.00 10.43
N GLU A 150 18.61 3.43 9.87
CA GLU A 150 19.89 3.27 10.54
C GLU A 150 20.91 4.24 9.93
N GLY A 151 21.27 5.25 10.70
CA GLY A 151 22.16 6.32 10.28
C GLY A 151 21.46 7.42 9.47
N GLU A 152 22.25 8.38 9.00
CA GLU A 152 21.77 9.44 8.14
C GLU A 152 21.88 9.02 6.67
N ALA A 153 20.98 9.54 5.85
CA ALA A 153 21.08 9.40 4.40
C ALA A 153 22.39 10.06 3.92
N GLN A 154 23.22 9.31 3.22
CA GLN A 154 24.50 9.79 2.72
C GLN A 154 24.39 10.02 1.21
N VAL A 155 24.78 11.20 0.78
CA VAL A 155 25.00 11.53 -0.64
C VAL A 155 26.49 11.63 -0.84
N LYS A 156 27.06 10.78 -1.67
CA LYS A 156 28.48 10.82 -2.04
C LYS A 156 28.59 11.25 -3.48
N GLU A 157 29.34 12.29 -3.71
CA GLU A 157 29.76 12.68 -5.04
C GLU A 157 31.04 11.89 -5.38
N VAL A 158 31.00 11.11 -6.42
CA VAL A 158 32.14 10.40 -6.97
C VAL A 158 32.58 11.14 -8.22
N SER A 159 33.65 11.90 -8.09
CA SER A 159 34.29 12.56 -9.22
C SER A 159 35.28 11.58 -9.86
N ASP A 160 35.01 11.14 -11.06
CA ASP A 160 35.80 10.18 -11.79
C ASP A 160 37.03 10.84 -12.51
N GLY A 161 37.64 11.80 -11.81
CA GLY A 161 38.76 12.58 -12.38
C GLY A 161 40.02 11.77 -12.69
N ASP A 162 40.13 10.52 -12.23
CA ASP A 162 41.36 9.75 -12.34
C ASP A 162 41.23 8.46 -13.20
N THR A 163 40.04 7.95 -13.47
CA THR A 163 39.87 6.63 -14.11
C THR A 163 39.32 6.69 -15.54
N ASN A 164 38.44 7.62 -15.82
CA ASN A 164 37.85 7.83 -17.15
C ASN A 164 37.90 9.31 -17.53
N MET A 165 38.63 9.71 -18.50
CA MET A 165 38.80 11.12 -18.94
C MET A 165 37.47 11.78 -19.48
N ASP A 166 36.32 11.27 -19.12
CA ASP A 166 35.03 11.75 -19.64
C ASP A 166 34.38 12.87 -18.80
N LYS A 167 34.98 13.26 -17.66
CA LYS A 167 34.50 14.30 -16.75
C LYS A 167 33.06 14.08 -16.26
N THR A 168 32.61 12.84 -16.15
CA THR A 168 31.32 12.51 -15.54
C THR A 168 31.41 12.63 -14.03
N ILE A 169 30.32 13.11 -13.42
CA ILE A 169 30.16 13.16 -11.96
C ILE A 169 29.04 12.20 -11.63
N GLU A 170 29.34 11.22 -10.80
CA GLU A 170 28.33 10.28 -10.29
C GLU A 170 27.93 10.69 -8.88
N TYR A 171 26.62 10.61 -8.60
CA TYR A 171 26.09 10.80 -7.25
C TYR A 171 25.55 9.48 -6.75
N GLU A 172 26.16 8.98 -5.69
CA GLU A 172 25.66 7.81 -4.97
C GLU A 172 24.82 8.28 -3.79
N TYR A 173 23.60 7.77 -3.69
CA TYR A 173 22.75 7.95 -2.53
C TYR A 173 22.61 6.63 -1.79
N GLN A 174 22.90 6.63 -0.50
CA GLN A 174 22.78 5.46 0.35
C GLN A 174 21.94 5.79 1.58
N GLN A 175 20.91 4.99 1.80
CA GLN A 175 20.11 4.99 3.03
C GLN A 175 19.84 3.56 3.46
N LYS A 176 20.04 3.25 4.74
CA LYS A 176 19.77 1.94 5.31
C LYS A 176 18.42 1.97 6.02
N MET A 177 17.44 1.32 5.44
CA MET A 177 16.06 1.28 5.92
C MET A 177 15.64 -0.17 6.19
N GLY A 178 14.93 -0.39 7.29
CA GLY A 178 14.32 -1.67 7.62
C GLY A 178 12.85 -1.51 7.98
N VAL A 179 12.04 -2.51 7.67
CA VAL A 179 10.62 -2.55 8.03
C VAL A 179 10.37 -3.76 8.92
N ALA A 180 9.73 -3.54 10.05
CA ALA A 180 9.28 -4.59 10.95
C ALA A 180 7.79 -4.48 11.24
N THR A 181 7.11 -5.62 11.28
CA THR A 181 5.71 -5.71 11.68
C THR A 181 5.60 -6.22 13.11
N VAL A 182 4.90 -5.48 13.98
CA VAL A 182 4.62 -5.86 15.36
C VAL A 182 3.21 -6.44 15.43
N LEU A 183 3.11 -7.75 15.50
CA LEU A 183 1.85 -8.48 15.41
C LEU A 183 1.14 -8.56 16.77
N GLN A 184 0.77 -7.43 17.33
CA GLN A 184 -0.08 -7.36 18.51
C GLN A 184 -1.57 -7.50 18.19
N ARG A 185 -1.96 -7.20 16.96
CA ARG A 185 -3.35 -7.19 16.51
C ARG A 185 -3.55 -8.11 15.32
N LYS A 186 -4.74 -8.67 15.23
CA LYS A 186 -5.14 -9.50 14.09
C LYS A 186 -5.67 -8.60 12.99
N PHE A 187 -5.30 -8.88 11.76
CA PHE A 187 -5.81 -8.25 10.55
C PHE A 187 -6.18 -9.33 9.54
N GLY A 188 -6.92 -8.96 8.52
CA GLY A 188 -7.48 -9.94 7.59
C GLY A 188 -7.08 -9.68 6.14
N PHE A 189 -7.10 -10.74 5.34
CA PHE A 189 -6.92 -10.71 3.89
C PHE A 189 -8.09 -11.34 3.17
N TYR A 190 -8.53 -10.68 2.11
CA TYR A 190 -9.34 -11.32 1.08
C TYR A 190 -8.53 -11.31 -0.21
N LYS A 191 -8.10 -12.49 -0.69
CA LYS A 191 -7.19 -12.64 -1.82
C LYS A 191 -7.90 -13.22 -3.04
N ASN A 192 -7.33 -12.96 -4.23
CA ASN A 192 -7.82 -13.47 -5.52
C ASN A 192 -9.28 -13.07 -5.76
N ILE A 193 -9.63 -11.83 -5.44
CA ILE A 193 -10.93 -11.27 -5.77
C ILE A 193 -11.04 -11.13 -7.29
N ALA A 194 -11.82 -11.97 -7.92
CA ALA A 194 -12.09 -11.94 -9.35
C ALA A 194 -13.19 -10.92 -9.70
#